data_d3ade5ced83b996240542035b2c34a13
#
_entry.id   d3ade5ced83b996240542035b2c34a13
#
_cell.length_a   1.000
_cell.length_b   1.000
_cell.length_c   1.000
_cell.angle_alpha   90.00
_cell.angle_beta   90.00
_cell.angle_gamma   90.00
#
_symmetry.space_group_name_H-M   'P 1'
#
loop_
_entity.id
_entity.type
_entity.pdbx_description
1 polymer ?
#
loop_
_entity_poly.entity_id
_entity_poly.type
_entity_poly.pdbx_seq_one_letter_code
_entity_poly.pdbx_strand_id
1 'polypeptide(L)'
;VEEIAAHAKISKPVIYEHFGGKEGLYAVIVDREVQALMSALEAALDSHKRPRMILEDSALALLSYIESHTDGFRILVRDAPQNSTSGSYSSLLGDVAIKVEHLLAEQFSHAHMDPKWAPLYAQMLVGLIAQVGQWWLDERRMSKEEVASHVVNLVWNGMRNLRPSPV
;
A
#
# COMPACT_ATOMS: atom_id res chain seq x y z
N VAL A 1 23.93 -7.19 -11.08
CA VAL A 1 24.86 -6.09 -10.70
C VAL A 1 25.61 -5.56 -11.93
N GLU A 2 26.13 -6.41 -12.80
CA GLU A 2 26.92 -6.00 -13.99
C GLU A 2 26.08 -5.14 -14.95
N GLU A 3 24.88 -5.58 -15.29
CA GLU A 3 23.97 -4.83 -16.17
C GLU A 3 23.56 -3.48 -15.54
N ILE A 4 23.33 -3.46 -14.21
CA ILE A 4 23.02 -2.24 -13.48
C ILE A 4 24.19 -1.26 -13.53
N ALA A 5 25.42 -1.75 -13.29
CA ALA A 5 26.63 -0.95 -13.37
C ALA A 5 26.81 -0.35 -14.79
N ALA A 6 26.59 -1.17 -15.81
CA ALA A 6 26.69 -0.75 -17.22
C ALA A 6 25.66 0.35 -17.55
N HIS A 7 24.40 0.19 -17.14
CA HIS A 7 23.36 1.18 -17.34
C HIS A 7 23.62 2.48 -16.59
N ALA A 8 24.14 2.40 -15.35
CA ALA A 8 24.51 3.56 -14.55
C ALA A 8 25.84 4.20 -14.97
N LYS A 9 26.57 3.61 -15.96
CA LYS A 9 27.89 4.06 -16.43
C LYS A 9 28.92 4.14 -15.29
N ILE A 10 28.87 3.19 -14.36
CA ILE A 10 29.82 3.04 -13.25
C ILE A 10 30.46 1.66 -13.30
N SER A 11 31.55 1.47 -12.56
CA SER A 11 32.19 0.15 -12.46
C SER A 11 31.52 -0.74 -11.40
N LYS A 12 31.56 -2.06 -11.58
CA LYS A 12 31.05 -3.02 -10.62
C LYS A 12 31.64 -2.85 -9.20
N PRO A 13 32.93 -2.58 -9.00
CA PRO A 13 33.50 -2.27 -7.69
C PRO A 13 32.79 -1.14 -6.96
N VAL A 14 32.39 -0.09 -7.65
CA VAL A 14 31.67 1.07 -7.07
C VAL A 14 30.35 0.62 -6.43
N ILE A 15 29.60 -0.29 -7.07
CA ILE A 15 28.36 -0.84 -6.49
C ILE A 15 28.67 -1.63 -5.21
N TYR A 16 29.73 -2.44 -5.22
CA TYR A 16 30.12 -3.23 -4.04
C TYR A 16 30.61 -2.34 -2.90
N GLU A 17 31.33 -1.26 -3.20
CA GLU A 17 31.81 -0.30 -2.20
C GLU A 17 30.65 0.46 -1.52
N HIS A 18 29.66 0.90 -2.30
CA HIS A 18 28.54 1.69 -1.75
C HIS A 18 27.41 0.86 -1.16
N PHE A 19 27.14 -0.31 -1.70
CA PHE A 19 25.96 -1.11 -1.34
C PHE A 19 26.30 -2.49 -0.73
N GLY A 20 27.57 -2.87 -0.67
CA GLY A 20 27.96 -4.21 -0.20
C GLY A 20 27.61 -5.35 -1.16
N GLY A 21 27.09 -5.05 -2.36
CA GLY A 21 26.70 -6.02 -3.39
C GLY A 21 25.22 -6.00 -3.76
N LYS A 22 24.74 -7.12 -4.33
CA LYS A 22 23.35 -7.23 -4.84
C LYS A 22 22.31 -7.06 -3.74
N GLU A 23 22.52 -7.66 -2.59
CA GLU A 23 21.56 -7.64 -1.48
C GLU A 23 21.43 -6.26 -0.85
N GLY A 24 22.53 -5.56 -0.64
CA GLY A 24 22.50 -4.19 -0.14
C GLY A 24 21.88 -3.21 -1.13
N LEU A 25 22.19 -3.35 -2.42
CA LEU A 25 21.52 -2.54 -3.45
C LEU A 25 20.01 -2.80 -3.47
N TYR A 26 19.60 -4.07 -3.37
CA TYR A 26 18.18 -4.45 -3.29
C TYR A 26 17.50 -3.82 -2.06
N ALA A 27 18.11 -3.91 -0.89
CA ALA A 27 17.57 -3.35 0.34
C ALA A 27 17.33 -1.83 0.22
N VAL A 28 18.27 -1.08 -0.37
CA VAL A 28 18.14 0.35 -0.61
C VAL A 28 16.99 0.67 -1.58
N ILE A 29 16.82 -0.14 -2.64
CA ILE A 29 15.71 0.03 -3.59
C ILE A 29 14.37 -0.21 -2.89
N VAL A 30 14.24 -1.31 -2.14
CA VAL A 30 13.03 -1.65 -1.38
C VAL A 30 12.68 -0.55 -0.38
N ASP A 31 13.64 -0.08 0.41
CA ASP A 31 13.43 0.99 1.38
C ASP A 31 12.94 2.27 0.70
N ARG A 32 13.54 2.66 -0.40
CA ARG A 32 13.13 3.82 -1.19
C ARG A 32 11.71 3.71 -1.72
N GLU A 33 11.34 2.55 -2.25
CA GLU A 33 10.00 2.31 -2.78
C GLU A 33 8.95 2.24 -1.66
N VAL A 34 9.28 1.67 -0.50
CA VAL A 34 8.43 1.69 0.71
C VAL A 34 8.18 3.12 1.15
N GLN A 35 9.20 3.95 1.24
CA GLN A 35 9.07 5.36 1.61
C GLN A 35 8.23 6.16 0.62
N ALA A 36 8.42 5.94 -0.68
CA ALA A 36 7.64 6.60 -1.72
C ALA A 36 6.15 6.23 -1.66
N LEU A 37 5.83 4.95 -1.49
CA LEU A 37 4.46 4.48 -1.35
C LEU A 37 3.82 4.97 -0.05
N MET A 38 4.54 4.91 1.08
CA MET A 38 4.05 5.41 2.35
C MET A 38 3.73 6.91 2.27
N SER A 39 4.61 7.71 1.68
CA SER A 39 4.38 9.15 1.50
C SER A 39 3.14 9.44 0.66
N ALA A 40 2.89 8.66 -0.40
CA ALA A 40 1.69 8.79 -1.21
C ALA A 40 0.41 8.46 -0.42
N LEU A 41 0.45 7.45 0.44
CA LEU A 41 -0.70 7.02 1.26
C LEU A 41 -0.95 7.95 2.46
N GLU A 42 0.07 8.54 3.05
CA GLU A 42 -0.07 9.46 4.20
C GLU A 42 -0.96 10.67 3.88
N ALA A 43 -0.80 11.26 2.70
CA ALA A 43 -1.63 12.37 2.25
C ALA A 43 -3.09 11.95 2.01
N ALA A 44 -3.34 10.69 1.66
CA ALA A 44 -4.67 10.14 1.44
C ALA A 44 -5.39 9.82 2.76
N LEU A 45 -4.65 9.36 3.78
CA LEU A 45 -5.15 8.94 5.09
C LEU A 45 -5.33 10.11 6.08
N ASP A 46 -5.53 11.33 5.60
CA ASP A 46 -5.76 12.50 6.45
C ASP A 46 -7.14 12.40 7.14
N SER A 47 -7.11 12.37 8.48
CA SER A 47 -8.29 12.25 9.35
C SER A 47 -9.28 13.42 9.26
N HIS A 48 -8.85 14.57 8.73
CA HIS A 48 -9.72 15.73 8.53
C HIS A 48 -10.66 15.63 7.34
N LYS A 49 -10.42 14.64 6.45
CA LYS A 49 -11.29 14.38 5.29
C LYS A 49 -12.53 13.57 5.69
N ARG A 50 -13.55 13.62 4.84
CA ARG A 50 -14.72 12.74 4.98
C ARG A 50 -14.31 11.29 4.75
N PRO A 51 -14.84 10.30 5.50
CA PRO A 51 -14.44 8.89 5.40
C PRO A 51 -14.48 8.32 3.99
N ARG A 52 -15.49 8.68 3.19
CA ARG A 52 -15.56 8.26 1.78
C ARG A 52 -14.42 8.82 0.94
N MET A 53 -14.00 10.06 1.18
CA MET A 53 -12.88 10.68 0.46
C MET A 53 -11.56 10.03 0.85
N ILE A 54 -11.38 9.66 2.12
CA ILE A 54 -10.19 8.93 2.57
C ILE A 54 -10.07 7.61 1.81
N LEU A 55 -11.17 6.86 1.67
CA LEU A 55 -11.19 5.61 0.94
C LEU A 55 -10.86 5.81 -0.56
N GLU A 56 -11.47 6.82 -1.19
CA GLU A 56 -11.24 7.15 -2.60
C GLU A 56 -9.80 7.60 -2.86
N ASP A 57 -9.31 8.54 -2.06
CA ASP A 57 -7.94 9.06 -2.15
C ASP A 57 -6.91 7.96 -1.90
N SER A 58 -7.16 7.05 -0.94
CA SER A 58 -6.25 5.94 -0.64
C SER A 58 -6.17 4.93 -1.79
N ALA A 59 -7.30 4.58 -2.39
CA ALA A 59 -7.33 3.71 -3.56
C ALA A 59 -6.62 4.36 -4.76
N LEU A 60 -6.90 5.64 -5.03
CA LEU A 60 -6.25 6.39 -6.11
C LEU A 60 -4.75 6.59 -5.84
N ALA A 61 -4.33 6.84 -4.61
CA ALA A 61 -2.92 7.00 -4.26
C ALA A 61 -2.12 5.73 -4.55
N LEU A 62 -2.63 4.56 -4.13
CA LEU A 62 -1.99 3.28 -4.44
C LEU A 62 -1.92 3.02 -5.94
N LEU A 63 -3.04 3.16 -6.67
CA LEU A 63 -3.08 2.89 -8.11
C LEU A 63 -2.21 3.89 -8.90
N SER A 64 -2.17 5.15 -8.50
CA SER A 64 -1.29 6.17 -9.11
C SER A 64 0.19 5.86 -8.87
N TYR A 65 0.53 5.39 -7.65
CA TYR A 65 1.88 4.92 -7.36
C TYR A 65 2.26 3.73 -8.24
N ILE A 66 1.38 2.72 -8.35
CA ILE A 66 1.60 1.54 -9.22
C ILE A 66 1.79 1.95 -10.69
N GLU A 67 1.06 2.94 -11.16
CA GLU A 67 1.17 3.45 -12.54
C GLU A 67 2.51 4.15 -12.78
N SER A 68 2.95 4.99 -11.86
CA SER A 68 4.18 5.78 -11.98
C SER A 68 5.46 5.02 -11.59
N HIS A 69 5.36 4.00 -10.74
CA HIS A 69 6.46 3.21 -10.18
C HIS A 69 6.26 1.71 -10.43
N THR A 70 5.81 1.33 -11.61
CA THR A 70 5.43 -0.06 -11.94
C THR A 70 6.52 -1.08 -11.60
N ASP A 71 7.77 -0.84 -11.97
CA ASP A 71 8.88 -1.76 -11.69
C ASP A 71 9.27 -1.75 -10.20
N GLY A 72 9.23 -0.59 -9.56
CA GLY A 72 9.43 -0.47 -8.11
C GLY A 72 8.39 -1.27 -7.33
N PHE A 73 7.11 -1.16 -7.70
CA PHE A 73 6.04 -1.92 -7.07
C PHE A 73 6.16 -3.43 -7.32
N ARG A 74 6.60 -3.86 -8.52
CA ARG A 74 6.91 -5.28 -8.79
C ARG A 74 7.99 -5.81 -7.85
N ILE A 75 9.04 -5.03 -7.61
CA ILE A 75 10.10 -5.40 -6.66
C ILE A 75 9.51 -5.56 -5.25
N LEU A 76 8.66 -4.65 -4.81
CA LEU A 76 8.03 -4.72 -3.48
C LEU A 76 7.19 -5.97 -3.27
N VAL A 77 6.36 -6.36 -4.26
CA VAL A 77 5.34 -7.42 -4.06
C VAL A 77 5.84 -8.82 -4.45
N ARG A 78 6.82 -8.93 -5.37
CA ARG A 78 7.25 -10.22 -5.93
C ARG A 78 8.60 -10.71 -5.44
N ASP A 79 9.53 -9.81 -5.19
CA ASP A 79 10.93 -10.16 -4.96
C ASP A 79 11.37 -9.99 -3.49
N ALA A 80 10.44 -9.70 -2.57
CA ALA A 80 10.78 -9.53 -1.16
C ALA A 80 11.38 -10.82 -0.58
N PRO A 81 12.64 -10.83 -0.11
CA PRO A 81 13.21 -11.98 0.55
C PRO A 81 12.37 -12.31 1.80
N GLN A 82 12.03 -13.59 2.00
CA GLN A 82 11.23 -14.05 3.13
C GLN A 82 11.82 -13.72 4.52
N ASN A 83 13.06 -13.26 4.57
CA ASN A 83 13.81 -12.99 5.81
C ASN A 83 14.09 -11.50 6.08
N SER A 84 13.54 -10.57 5.31
CA SER A 84 13.72 -9.13 5.58
C SER A 84 12.72 -8.66 6.62
N THR A 85 13.20 -8.41 7.86
CA THR A 85 12.39 -8.00 9.02
C THR A 85 12.05 -6.51 9.05
N SER A 86 12.61 -5.69 8.19
CA SER A 86 12.32 -4.25 8.10
C SER A 86 12.27 -3.80 6.64
N GLY A 87 11.26 -2.97 6.30
CA GLY A 87 11.13 -2.40 4.96
C GLY A 87 10.48 -3.32 3.92
N SER A 88 9.71 -4.34 4.31
CA SER A 88 8.96 -5.19 3.37
C SER A 88 7.58 -4.61 3.05
N TYR A 89 6.99 -5.03 1.93
CA TYR A 89 5.61 -4.67 1.58
C TYR A 89 4.59 -5.08 2.66
N SER A 90 4.78 -6.24 3.29
CA SER A 90 3.91 -6.68 4.40
C SER A 90 4.06 -5.80 5.64
N SER A 91 5.26 -5.32 5.96
CA SER A 91 5.47 -4.36 7.06
C SER A 91 4.75 -3.04 6.77
N LEU A 92 4.90 -2.51 5.55
CA LEU A 92 4.18 -1.31 5.11
C LEU A 92 2.65 -1.48 5.22
N LEU A 93 2.10 -2.62 4.77
CA LEU A 93 0.67 -2.90 4.92
C LEU A 93 0.24 -2.94 6.40
N GLY A 94 1.09 -3.46 7.28
CA GLY A 94 0.86 -3.43 8.73
C GLY A 94 0.77 -2.00 9.28
N ASP A 95 1.71 -1.13 8.91
CA ASP A 95 1.73 0.27 9.33
C ASP A 95 0.52 1.05 8.81
N VAL A 96 0.12 0.81 7.56
CA VAL A 96 -1.11 1.38 6.99
C VAL A 96 -2.35 0.87 7.73
N ALA A 97 -2.40 -0.42 8.06
CA ALA A 97 -3.54 -1.01 8.78
C ALA A 97 -3.71 -0.39 10.18
N ILE A 98 -2.63 -0.09 10.89
CA ILE A 98 -2.69 0.60 12.19
C ILE A 98 -3.29 2.02 12.04
N LYS A 99 -2.90 2.77 11.01
CA LYS A 99 -3.50 4.09 10.74
C LYS A 99 -4.99 3.99 10.41
N VAL A 100 -5.38 3.04 9.57
CA VAL A 100 -6.78 2.79 9.21
C VAL A 100 -7.59 2.33 10.41
N GLU A 101 -7.02 1.50 11.30
CA GLU A 101 -7.65 1.08 12.55
C GLU A 101 -8.03 2.27 13.43
N HIS A 102 -7.13 3.23 13.64
CA HIS A 102 -7.41 4.43 14.43
C HIS A 102 -8.57 5.24 13.83
N LEU A 103 -8.57 5.43 12.50
CA LEU A 103 -9.64 6.13 11.79
C LEU A 103 -10.99 5.40 11.95
N LEU A 104 -11.00 4.08 11.85
CA LEU A 104 -12.21 3.27 11.99
C LEU A 104 -12.72 3.22 13.43
N ALA A 105 -11.84 3.13 14.43
CA ALA A 105 -12.22 3.11 15.83
C ALA A 105 -12.99 4.38 16.22
N GLU A 106 -12.54 5.53 15.73
CA GLU A 106 -13.22 6.81 15.91
C GLU A 106 -14.59 6.82 15.24
N GLN A 107 -14.68 6.39 13.97
CA GLN A 107 -15.94 6.32 13.22
C GLN A 107 -16.94 5.33 13.83
N PHE A 108 -16.46 4.17 14.31
CA PHE A 108 -17.30 3.15 14.94
C PHE A 108 -17.89 3.68 16.26
N SER A 109 -17.11 4.40 17.06
CA SER A 109 -17.61 5.06 18.27
C SER A 109 -18.76 6.03 17.96
N HIS A 110 -18.63 6.84 16.91
CA HIS A 110 -19.70 7.75 16.47
C HIS A 110 -20.94 7.02 15.92
N ALA A 111 -20.75 5.86 15.31
CA ALA A 111 -21.80 5.04 14.72
C ALA A 111 -22.44 4.04 15.72
N HIS A 112 -22.11 4.14 17.02
CA HIS A 112 -22.54 3.19 18.06
C HIS A 112 -22.16 1.72 17.78
N MET A 113 -21.07 1.52 17.04
CA MET A 113 -20.43 0.22 16.86
C MET A 113 -19.29 0.05 17.87
N ASP A 114 -19.03 -1.20 18.28
CA ASP A 114 -17.94 -1.50 19.19
C ASP A 114 -16.58 -1.28 18.50
N PRO A 115 -15.73 -0.36 18.97
CA PRO A 115 -14.42 -0.06 18.38
C PRO A 115 -13.46 -1.27 18.36
N LYS A 116 -13.70 -2.31 19.17
CA LYS A 116 -12.89 -3.54 19.16
C LYS A 116 -12.84 -4.24 17.80
N TRP A 117 -13.79 -3.95 16.91
CA TRP A 117 -13.83 -4.50 15.56
C TRP A 117 -13.00 -3.70 14.53
N ALA A 118 -12.52 -2.51 14.91
CA ALA A 118 -11.72 -1.67 14.00
C ALA A 118 -10.48 -2.38 13.43
N PRO A 119 -9.70 -3.16 14.20
CA PRO A 119 -8.55 -3.89 13.66
C PRO A 119 -8.94 -4.86 12.54
N LEU A 120 -10.05 -5.61 12.72
CA LEU A 120 -10.54 -6.56 11.72
C LEU A 120 -10.93 -5.85 10.42
N TYR A 121 -11.70 -4.77 10.52
CA TYR A 121 -12.12 -4.01 9.34
C TYR A 121 -10.95 -3.30 8.66
N ALA A 122 -9.96 -2.82 9.42
CA ALA A 122 -8.74 -2.26 8.87
C ALA A 122 -7.98 -3.28 8.02
N GLN A 123 -7.82 -4.51 8.50
CA GLN A 123 -7.19 -5.59 7.73
C GLN A 123 -7.98 -5.94 6.46
N MET A 124 -9.31 -5.99 6.54
CA MET A 124 -10.16 -6.24 5.37
C MET A 124 -9.97 -5.14 4.30
N LEU A 125 -10.02 -3.87 4.69
CA LEU A 125 -9.91 -2.73 3.77
C LEU A 125 -8.54 -2.65 3.13
N VAL A 126 -7.48 -2.73 3.94
CA VAL A 126 -6.11 -2.68 3.45
C VAL A 126 -5.82 -3.87 2.55
N GLY A 127 -6.22 -5.08 2.95
CA GLY A 127 -6.05 -6.29 2.15
C GLY A 127 -6.79 -6.22 0.81
N LEU A 128 -8.04 -5.73 0.81
CA LEU A 128 -8.83 -5.57 -0.41
C LEU A 128 -8.14 -4.61 -1.40
N ILE A 129 -7.77 -3.41 -0.95
CA ILE A 129 -7.16 -2.40 -1.82
C ILE A 129 -5.78 -2.86 -2.30
N ALA A 130 -4.96 -3.45 -1.41
CA ALA A 130 -3.65 -3.98 -1.75
C ALA A 130 -3.74 -5.11 -2.79
N GLN A 131 -4.68 -6.04 -2.61
CA GLN A 131 -4.87 -7.15 -3.55
C GLN A 131 -5.39 -6.68 -4.91
N VAL A 132 -6.31 -5.72 -4.94
CA VAL A 132 -6.76 -5.09 -6.19
C VAL A 132 -5.60 -4.40 -6.90
N GLY A 133 -4.75 -3.67 -6.17
CA GLY A 133 -3.55 -3.04 -6.73
C GLY A 133 -2.58 -4.04 -7.35
N GLN A 134 -2.32 -5.16 -6.68
CA GLN A 134 -1.47 -6.23 -7.21
C GLN A 134 -2.06 -6.86 -8.48
N TRP A 135 -3.34 -7.12 -8.50
CA TRP A 135 -4.03 -7.64 -9.67
C TRP A 135 -3.98 -6.64 -10.83
N TRP A 136 -4.27 -5.36 -10.56
CA TRP A 136 -4.26 -4.31 -11.57
C TRP A 136 -2.87 -4.02 -12.14
N LEU A 137 -1.80 -4.32 -11.39
CA LEU A 137 -0.41 -4.21 -11.88
C LEU A 137 -0.21 -4.91 -13.23
N ASP A 138 -0.86 -6.05 -13.44
CA ASP A 138 -0.72 -6.86 -14.65
C ASP A 138 -1.88 -6.65 -15.64
N GLU A 139 -3.08 -6.36 -15.18
CA GLU A 139 -4.29 -6.34 -16.02
C GLU A 139 -4.56 -5.02 -16.75
N ARG A 140 -4.17 -3.91 -16.30
CA ARG A 140 -4.18 -2.56 -16.92
C ARG A 140 -5.28 -2.27 -17.98
N ARG A 141 -6.38 -3.02 -18.03
CA ARG A 141 -7.48 -2.84 -19.00
C ARG A 141 -8.42 -1.71 -18.62
N MET A 142 -8.50 -1.41 -17.31
CA MET A 142 -9.31 -0.34 -16.75
C MET A 142 -8.41 0.80 -16.30
N SER A 143 -8.89 2.03 -16.34
CA SER A 143 -8.18 3.16 -15.75
C SER A 143 -8.13 3.04 -14.22
N LYS A 144 -7.19 3.71 -13.59
CA LYS A 144 -7.11 3.73 -12.11
C LYS A 144 -8.36 4.36 -11.49
N GLU A 145 -8.96 5.34 -12.15
CA GLU A 145 -10.18 6.01 -11.72
C GLU A 145 -11.38 5.04 -11.75
N GLU A 146 -11.49 4.22 -12.81
CA GLU A 146 -12.53 3.18 -12.89
C GLU A 146 -12.36 2.16 -11.76
N VAL A 147 -11.14 1.63 -11.57
CA VAL A 147 -10.87 0.65 -10.52
C VAL A 147 -11.15 1.24 -9.14
N ALA A 148 -10.65 2.45 -8.84
CA ALA A 148 -10.91 3.12 -7.57
C ALA A 148 -12.41 3.34 -7.33
N SER A 149 -13.16 3.76 -8.35
CA SER A 149 -14.62 3.99 -8.22
C SER A 149 -15.38 2.72 -7.86
N HIS A 150 -15.00 1.58 -8.45
CA HIS A 150 -15.61 0.28 -8.13
C HIS A 150 -15.23 -0.22 -6.73
N VAL A 151 -13.99 -0.03 -6.30
CA VAL A 151 -13.56 -0.32 -4.93
C VAL A 151 -14.37 0.51 -3.93
N VAL A 152 -14.47 1.81 -4.15
CA VAL A 152 -15.25 2.71 -3.29
C VAL A 152 -16.71 2.33 -3.27
N ASN A 153 -17.30 2.02 -4.43
CA ASN A 153 -18.69 1.62 -4.53
C ASN A 153 -18.99 0.36 -3.68
N LEU A 154 -18.15 -0.66 -3.79
CA LEU A 154 -18.30 -1.89 -3.01
C LEU A 154 -18.13 -1.64 -1.51
N VAL A 155 -17.02 -1.04 -1.12
CA VAL A 155 -16.66 -0.84 0.29
C VAL A 155 -17.63 0.12 0.97
N TRP A 156 -17.90 1.27 0.36
CA TRP A 156 -18.75 2.29 0.95
C TRP A 156 -20.20 1.82 1.17
N ASN A 157 -20.78 1.14 0.18
CA ASN A 157 -22.14 0.62 0.31
C ASN A 157 -22.23 -0.53 1.32
N GLY A 158 -21.19 -1.36 1.41
CA GLY A 158 -21.10 -2.39 2.45
C GLY A 158 -20.99 -1.77 3.85
N MET A 159 -20.07 -0.84 4.04
CA MET A 159 -19.82 -0.22 5.35
C MET A 159 -20.99 0.63 5.88
N ARG A 160 -21.76 1.27 5.01
CA ARG A 160 -22.95 2.03 5.42
C ARG A 160 -24.06 1.18 6.04
N ASN A 161 -24.04 -0.12 5.79
CA ASN A 161 -25.07 -1.07 6.22
C ASN A 161 -24.53 -2.09 7.23
N LEU A 162 -23.41 -1.82 7.86
CA LEU A 162 -22.85 -2.69 8.90
C LEU A 162 -23.82 -2.81 10.08
N ARG A 163 -23.99 -4.05 10.55
CA ARG A 163 -24.79 -4.32 11.76
C ARG A 163 -23.84 -4.40 12.96
N PRO A 164 -24.24 -3.85 14.13
CA PRO A 164 -23.44 -3.95 15.37
C PRO A 164 -23.16 -5.40 15.79
N SER A 165 -24.10 -6.29 15.48
CA SER A 165 -23.98 -7.73 15.69
C SER A 165 -24.43 -8.43 14.40
N PRO A 166 -23.49 -8.93 13.56
CA PRO A 166 -23.84 -9.54 12.27
C PRO A 166 -24.37 -10.96 12.38
N VAL A 167 -24.27 -11.60 13.56
CA VAL A 167 -24.75 -12.98 13.84
C VAL A 167 -25.83 -12.94 14.93
#